data_c56d3972d7322ead474e2c697e1eb817
#
_entry.id   c56d3972d7322ead474e2c697e1eb817
#
_cell.length_a   1.000
_cell.length_b   1.000
_cell.length_c   1.000
_cell.angle_alpha   90.00
_cell.angle_beta   90.00
_cell.angle_gamma   90.00
#
_symmetry.space_group_name_H-M   'P 1'
#
loop_
_entity.id
_entity.type
_entity.pdbx_description
1 polymer ?
#
loop_
_entity_poly.entity_id
_entity_poly.type
_entity_poly.pdbx_seq_one_letter_code
_entity_poly.pdbx_strand_id
1 'polypeptide(L)'
;AKCALNDLQPKEKPPEVIFENVFQISRRHSLSNLLWYSVEKLNNKPSPELMAQWYSDYGVLLRQAAYQEMETEKLTHIFTSRGFDVMPIKGSQIRAYYPQPDMRTMGDIDFMVKTDGSKVQRDVVKQIMLDNGYVPDVLDDGQVDAFKRDDNNDIYIEIHYEFMHQKHPHYNDFIVDWSSLLPTETDGLYKMSLSDLYYFNIGHFIKNMFSKGLGVKNIVDVYVLWHQLSKDEQFKMNSRLLSAGLNDFNISLVKIADI
;
A
#
# COMPACT_ATOMS: atom_id res chain seq x y z
N ALA A 1 -15.26 5.59 6.62
CA ALA A 1 -14.45 5.12 5.48
C ALA A 1 -15.32 4.93 4.23
N LYS A 2 -16.34 4.08 4.28
CA LYS A 2 -17.18 3.75 3.13
C LYS A 2 -17.83 4.98 2.46
N CYS A 3 -18.27 5.97 3.23
CA CYS A 3 -18.82 7.21 2.68
C CYS A 3 -17.76 8.03 1.93
N ALA A 4 -16.55 8.12 2.46
CA ALA A 4 -15.44 8.79 1.77
C ALA A 4 -15.09 8.09 0.44
N LEU A 5 -14.99 6.76 0.46
CA LEU A 5 -14.66 5.97 -0.72
C LEU A 5 -15.71 6.02 -1.84
N ASN A 6 -16.98 6.28 -1.51
CA ASN A 6 -18.09 6.30 -2.47
C ASN A 6 -18.69 7.70 -2.66
N ASP A 7 -18.03 8.72 -2.19
CA ASP A 7 -18.48 10.13 -2.23
C ASP A 7 -19.90 10.34 -1.67
N LEU A 8 -20.26 9.59 -0.64
CA LEU A 8 -21.57 9.64 -0.03
C LEU A 8 -21.60 10.59 1.17
N GLN A 9 -22.77 11.18 1.40
CA GLN A 9 -23.03 11.91 2.64
C GLN A 9 -23.01 10.91 3.82
N PRO A 10 -22.14 11.10 4.84
CA PRO A 10 -22.15 10.24 6.00
C PRO A 10 -23.43 10.43 6.82
N LYS A 11 -23.92 9.34 7.42
CA LYS A 11 -24.98 9.41 8.41
C LYS A 11 -24.49 10.15 9.65
N GLU A 12 -25.42 10.80 10.36
CA GLU A 12 -25.10 11.38 11.66
C GLU A 12 -24.56 10.30 12.61
N LYS A 13 -23.58 10.70 13.42
CA LYS A 13 -22.97 9.76 14.35
C LYS A 13 -23.98 9.35 15.44
N PRO A 14 -24.01 8.07 15.83
CA PRO A 14 -24.74 7.63 17.02
C PRO A 14 -24.25 8.39 18.27
N PRO A 15 -25.13 8.70 19.24
CA PRO A 15 -24.78 9.47 20.45
C PRO A 15 -23.63 8.87 21.25
N GLU A 16 -23.52 7.54 21.27
CA GLU A 16 -22.47 6.78 21.99
C GLU A 16 -21.09 6.88 21.33
N VAL A 17 -21.00 7.33 20.08
CA VAL A 17 -19.71 7.51 19.39
C VAL A 17 -19.08 8.83 19.80
N ILE A 18 -17.84 8.78 20.28
CA ILE A 18 -17.04 9.93 20.70
C ILE A 18 -16.03 10.26 19.61
N PHE A 19 -16.07 11.47 19.05
CA PHE A 19 -15.22 11.89 17.94
C PHE A 19 -13.72 11.83 18.27
N GLU A 20 -13.33 12.16 19.49
CA GLU A 20 -11.94 12.05 19.95
C GLU A 20 -11.43 10.63 19.84
N ASN A 21 -12.24 9.63 20.22
CA ASN A 21 -11.90 8.22 20.08
C ASN A 21 -11.77 7.82 18.59
N VAL A 22 -12.70 8.29 17.74
CA VAL A 22 -12.64 8.02 16.30
C VAL A 22 -11.35 8.60 15.70
N PHE A 23 -10.98 9.82 16.07
CA PHE A 23 -9.73 10.45 15.64
C PHE A 23 -8.51 9.65 16.08
N GLN A 24 -8.43 9.25 17.35
CA GLN A 24 -7.30 8.46 17.85
C GLN A 24 -7.18 7.08 17.19
N ILE A 25 -8.32 6.41 16.97
CA ILE A 25 -8.37 5.12 16.27
C ILE A 25 -7.94 5.31 14.82
N SER A 26 -8.41 6.36 14.14
CA SER A 26 -8.05 6.65 12.76
C SER A 26 -6.54 6.85 12.58
N ARG A 27 -5.89 7.55 13.49
CA ARG A 27 -4.44 7.72 13.51
C ARG A 27 -3.70 6.40 13.68
N ARG A 28 -4.12 5.59 14.68
CA ARG A 28 -3.51 4.28 14.96
C ARG A 28 -3.57 3.31 13.77
N HIS A 29 -4.63 3.42 12.97
CA HIS A 29 -4.85 2.54 11.82
C HIS A 29 -4.50 3.19 10.48
N SER A 30 -3.86 4.37 10.49
CA SER A 30 -3.47 5.13 9.28
C SER A 30 -4.65 5.42 8.35
N LEU A 31 -5.79 5.83 8.93
CA LEU A 31 -7.04 6.16 8.24
C LEU A 31 -7.45 7.63 8.42
N SER A 32 -6.61 8.45 9.03
CA SER A 32 -6.93 9.85 9.37
C SER A 32 -7.30 10.65 8.11
N ASN A 33 -6.52 10.52 7.03
CA ASN A 33 -6.83 11.16 5.75
C ASN A 33 -8.15 10.66 5.15
N LEU A 34 -8.33 9.35 5.08
CA LEU A 34 -9.55 8.78 4.53
C LEU A 34 -10.80 9.27 5.29
N LEU A 35 -10.76 9.28 6.63
CA LEU A 35 -11.89 9.69 7.44
C LEU A 35 -12.14 11.20 7.40
N TRP A 36 -11.09 12.02 7.15
CA TRP A 36 -11.26 13.47 6.95
C TRP A 36 -12.32 13.78 5.89
N TYR A 37 -12.27 13.11 4.74
CA TYR A 37 -13.26 13.27 3.66
C TYR A 37 -14.70 12.94 4.03
N SER A 38 -14.92 12.17 5.10
CA SER A 38 -16.26 11.94 5.64
C SER A 38 -16.62 12.95 6.74
N VAL A 39 -15.66 13.26 7.62
CA VAL A 39 -15.90 14.13 8.78
C VAL A 39 -16.21 15.56 8.35
N GLU A 40 -15.54 16.07 7.31
CA GLU A 40 -15.81 17.40 6.77
C GLU A 40 -17.23 17.56 6.19
N LYS A 41 -17.87 16.44 5.80
CA LYS A 41 -19.24 16.40 5.25
C LYS A 41 -20.33 16.26 6.32
N LEU A 42 -19.98 16.00 7.60
CA LEU A 42 -20.97 15.85 8.66
C LEU A 42 -21.70 17.18 8.94
N ASN A 43 -23.00 17.14 9.19
CA ASN A 43 -23.75 18.31 9.67
C ASN A 43 -23.37 18.60 11.13
N ASN A 44 -23.36 17.57 11.99
CA ASN A 44 -22.89 17.65 13.38
C ASN A 44 -21.40 17.36 13.44
N LYS A 45 -20.58 18.39 13.26
CA LYS A 45 -19.13 18.28 13.27
C LYS A 45 -18.56 18.05 14.68
N PRO A 46 -17.34 17.51 14.78
CA PRO A 46 -16.54 17.57 16.01
C PRO A 46 -16.36 19.01 16.52
N SER A 47 -15.85 19.17 17.75
CA SER A 47 -15.50 20.50 18.26
C SER A 47 -14.54 21.23 17.32
N PRO A 48 -14.55 22.58 17.30
CA PRO A 48 -13.62 23.37 16.47
C PRO A 48 -12.15 23.00 16.70
N GLU A 49 -11.78 22.72 17.94
CA GLU A 49 -10.42 22.31 18.33
C GLU A 49 -10.04 20.97 17.72
N LEU A 50 -10.94 19.98 17.77
CA LEU A 50 -10.70 18.65 17.20
C LEU A 50 -10.67 18.71 15.66
N MET A 51 -11.54 19.54 15.05
CA MET A 51 -11.50 19.77 13.62
C MET A 51 -10.17 20.39 13.18
N ALA A 52 -9.64 21.37 13.94
CA ALA A 52 -8.35 21.97 13.66
C ALA A 52 -7.18 20.95 13.77
N GLN A 53 -7.22 20.09 14.79
CA GLN A 53 -6.25 19.01 14.94
C GLN A 53 -6.31 18.02 13.76
N TRP A 54 -7.51 17.58 13.36
CA TRP A 54 -7.69 16.65 12.26
C TRP A 54 -7.25 17.25 10.92
N TYR A 55 -7.59 18.51 10.68
CA TYR A 55 -7.15 19.24 9.49
C TYR A 55 -5.62 19.39 9.44
N SER A 56 -4.98 19.68 10.58
CA SER A 56 -3.53 19.72 10.68
C SER A 56 -2.89 18.37 10.36
N ASP A 57 -3.43 17.28 10.91
CA ASP A 57 -2.99 15.90 10.65
C ASP A 57 -3.14 15.55 9.16
N TYR A 58 -4.32 15.87 8.58
CA TYR A 58 -4.58 15.74 7.15
C TYR A 58 -3.53 16.46 6.29
N GLY A 59 -3.22 17.72 6.62
CA GLY A 59 -2.23 18.51 5.89
C GLY A 59 -0.81 17.94 5.97
N VAL A 60 -0.43 17.33 7.09
CA VAL A 60 0.86 16.63 7.23
C VAL A 60 0.90 15.40 6.32
N LEU A 61 -0.13 14.56 6.39
CA LEU A 61 -0.20 13.32 5.62
C LEU A 61 -0.35 13.56 4.11
N LEU A 62 -1.04 14.65 3.72
CA LEU A 62 -1.12 15.06 2.32
C LEU A 62 0.26 15.46 1.76
N ARG A 63 1.05 16.24 2.52
CA ARG A 63 2.42 16.56 2.13
C ARG A 63 3.29 15.31 2.05
N GLN A 64 3.20 14.42 3.03
CA GLN A 64 3.92 13.15 3.00
C GLN A 64 3.58 12.33 1.75
N ALA A 65 2.30 12.26 1.38
CA ALA A 65 1.84 11.56 0.19
C ALA A 65 2.46 12.15 -1.09
N ALA A 66 2.50 13.48 -1.20
CA ALA A 66 3.11 14.18 -2.34
C ALA A 66 4.64 13.93 -2.42
N TYR A 67 5.34 13.98 -1.29
CA TYR A 67 6.77 13.65 -1.26
C TYR A 67 7.05 12.19 -1.64
N GLN A 68 6.22 11.26 -1.17
CA GLN A 68 6.37 9.85 -1.53
C GLN A 68 6.14 9.62 -3.03
N GLU A 69 5.22 10.35 -3.65
CA GLU A 69 4.99 10.28 -5.08
C GLU A 69 6.19 10.81 -5.88
N MET A 70 6.67 12.00 -5.55
CA MET A 70 7.88 12.57 -6.17
C MET A 70 9.10 11.65 -6.02
N GLU A 71 9.25 11.03 -4.87
CA GLU A 71 10.38 10.13 -4.60
C GLU A 71 10.23 8.81 -5.37
N THR A 72 9.00 8.30 -5.52
CA THR A 72 8.69 7.13 -6.35
C THR A 72 9.03 7.38 -7.81
N GLU A 73 8.66 8.53 -8.36
CA GLU A 73 9.00 8.94 -9.73
C GLU A 73 10.51 9.08 -9.93
N LYS A 74 11.19 9.73 -8.98
CA LYS A 74 12.65 9.89 -8.99
C LYS A 74 13.36 8.54 -8.98
N LEU A 75 12.99 7.62 -8.09
CA LEU A 75 13.56 6.27 -8.03
C LEU A 75 13.29 5.48 -9.31
N THR A 76 12.08 5.57 -9.85
CA THR A 76 11.75 4.97 -11.15
C THR A 76 12.74 5.44 -12.22
N HIS A 77 12.92 6.75 -12.36
CA HIS A 77 13.86 7.31 -13.35
C HIS A 77 15.31 6.88 -13.10
N ILE A 78 15.74 6.86 -11.84
CA ILE A 78 17.11 6.45 -11.45
C ILE A 78 17.40 5.02 -11.90
N PHE A 79 16.48 4.10 -11.66
CA PHE A 79 16.69 2.68 -11.99
C PHE A 79 16.47 2.40 -13.48
N THR A 80 15.42 2.91 -14.09
CA THR A 80 15.14 2.65 -15.51
C THR A 80 16.21 3.24 -16.43
N SER A 81 16.74 4.44 -16.11
CA SER A 81 17.85 5.05 -16.87
C SER A 81 19.16 4.24 -16.79
N ARG A 82 19.26 3.31 -15.86
CA ARG A 82 20.39 2.37 -15.69
C ARG A 82 20.09 0.97 -16.22
N GLY A 83 18.96 0.81 -16.90
CA GLY A 83 18.55 -0.45 -17.53
C GLY A 83 17.96 -1.48 -16.58
N PHE A 84 17.52 -1.08 -15.37
CA PHE A 84 16.80 -1.98 -14.48
C PHE A 84 15.30 -1.97 -14.79
N ASP A 85 14.69 -3.14 -14.84
CA ASP A 85 13.24 -3.31 -14.75
C ASP A 85 12.81 -3.11 -13.29
N VAL A 86 11.82 -2.24 -13.08
CA VAL A 86 11.34 -1.90 -11.74
C VAL A 86 9.82 -1.85 -11.65
N MET A 87 9.33 -1.99 -10.43
CA MET A 87 7.91 -1.86 -10.13
C MET A 87 7.72 -1.31 -8.72
N PRO A 88 7.13 -0.12 -8.53
CA PRO A 88 6.58 0.25 -7.23
C PRO A 88 5.50 -0.76 -6.84
N ILE A 89 5.50 -1.24 -5.59
CA ILE A 89 4.57 -2.28 -5.15
C ILE A 89 3.72 -1.83 -3.97
N LYS A 90 2.81 -2.69 -3.50
CA LYS A 90 1.97 -2.47 -2.33
C LYS A 90 1.22 -1.12 -2.38
N GLY A 91 1.42 -0.26 -1.37
CA GLY A 91 0.74 1.02 -1.24
C GLY A 91 0.84 1.92 -2.45
N SER A 92 1.98 1.94 -3.13
CA SER A 92 2.22 2.77 -4.31
C SER A 92 1.29 2.42 -5.48
N GLN A 93 0.98 1.12 -5.70
CA GLN A 93 0.00 0.73 -6.72
C GLN A 93 -1.44 0.82 -6.21
N ILE A 94 -1.69 0.43 -4.95
CA ILE A 94 -3.05 0.35 -4.40
C ILE A 94 -3.70 1.75 -4.33
N ARG A 95 -2.93 2.79 -3.99
CA ARG A 95 -3.44 4.17 -3.86
C ARG A 95 -4.09 4.71 -5.15
N ALA A 96 -3.68 4.22 -6.32
CA ALA A 96 -4.27 4.61 -7.61
C ALA A 96 -5.74 4.18 -7.78
N TYR A 97 -6.21 3.25 -6.96
CA TYR A 97 -7.60 2.75 -6.97
C TYR A 97 -8.49 3.46 -5.94
N TYR A 98 -7.92 4.32 -5.09
CA TYR A 98 -8.69 5.17 -4.19
C TYR A 98 -9.23 6.40 -4.95
N PRO A 99 -10.39 6.95 -4.55
CA PRO A 99 -10.95 8.17 -5.17
C PRO A 99 -9.98 9.35 -5.16
N GLN A 100 -9.20 9.49 -4.09
CA GLN A 100 -8.08 10.41 -3.99
C GLN A 100 -6.87 9.61 -3.49
N PRO A 101 -5.70 9.71 -4.15
CA PRO A 101 -4.52 8.93 -3.77
C PRO A 101 -4.06 9.12 -2.33
N ASP A 102 -4.24 10.32 -1.75
CA ASP A 102 -3.88 10.64 -0.37
C ASP A 102 -4.79 9.99 0.68
N MET A 103 -5.98 9.48 0.29
CA MET A 103 -6.81 8.67 1.18
C MET A 103 -6.09 7.40 1.65
N ARG A 104 -5.13 6.92 0.86
CA ARG A 104 -4.31 5.75 1.18
C ARG A 104 -2.92 6.19 1.63
N THR A 105 -2.74 6.41 2.94
CA THR A 105 -1.44 6.75 3.53
C THR A 105 -0.48 5.56 3.50
N MET A 106 0.81 5.85 3.30
CA MET A 106 1.91 4.87 3.31
C MET A 106 2.93 5.23 4.39
N GLY A 107 3.55 4.22 5.01
CA GLY A 107 4.69 4.41 5.92
C GLY A 107 6.02 4.44 5.17
N ASP A 108 6.10 3.62 4.15
CA ASP A 108 7.28 3.34 3.34
C ASP A 108 6.94 3.36 1.85
N ILE A 109 7.96 3.45 1.02
CA ILE A 109 7.88 3.24 -0.42
C ILE A 109 8.51 1.89 -0.72
N ASP A 110 7.70 0.96 -1.21
CA ASP A 110 8.15 -0.37 -1.59
C ASP A 110 8.45 -0.43 -3.09
N PHE A 111 9.67 -0.82 -3.45
CA PHE A 111 10.12 -0.99 -4.82
C PHE A 111 10.58 -2.42 -5.07
N MET A 112 10.07 -3.05 -6.11
CA MET A 112 10.62 -4.27 -6.68
C MET A 112 11.64 -3.90 -7.75
N VAL A 113 12.86 -4.41 -7.64
CA VAL A 113 13.91 -4.28 -8.65
C VAL A 113 14.26 -5.66 -9.18
N LYS A 114 14.13 -5.84 -10.50
CA LYS A 114 14.49 -7.10 -11.14
C LYS A 114 16.00 -7.26 -11.20
N THR A 115 16.47 -8.36 -10.64
CA THR A 115 17.88 -8.76 -10.69
C THR A 115 17.99 -10.22 -11.16
N ASP A 116 19.20 -10.65 -11.48
CA ASP A 116 19.51 -12.05 -11.77
C ASP A 116 19.65 -12.91 -10.49
N GLY A 117 19.36 -12.33 -9.32
CA GLY A 117 19.50 -12.96 -8.02
C GLY A 117 20.94 -12.94 -7.47
N SER A 118 21.91 -12.47 -8.25
CA SER A 118 23.30 -12.42 -7.81
C SER A 118 23.54 -11.33 -6.76
N LYS A 119 24.51 -11.60 -5.87
CA LYS A 119 24.97 -10.57 -4.93
C LYS A 119 25.53 -9.35 -5.67
N VAL A 120 26.18 -9.56 -6.82
CA VAL A 120 26.80 -8.47 -7.61
C VAL A 120 25.76 -7.46 -8.05
N GLN A 121 24.63 -7.90 -8.62
CA GLN A 121 23.58 -6.96 -9.03
C GLN A 121 22.93 -6.25 -7.85
N ARG A 122 22.73 -6.93 -6.72
CA ARG A 122 22.22 -6.29 -5.50
C ARG A 122 23.19 -5.23 -4.95
N ASP A 123 24.50 -5.51 -4.97
CA ASP A 123 25.51 -4.52 -4.58
C ASP A 123 25.50 -3.30 -5.51
N VAL A 124 25.23 -3.48 -6.82
CA VAL A 124 25.02 -2.37 -7.77
C VAL A 124 23.79 -1.56 -7.40
N VAL A 125 22.67 -2.19 -7.09
CA VAL A 125 21.42 -1.50 -6.63
C VAL A 125 21.70 -0.70 -5.37
N LYS A 126 22.39 -1.27 -4.38
CA LYS A 126 22.78 -0.56 -3.15
C LYS A 126 23.66 0.66 -3.46
N GLN A 127 24.65 0.51 -4.34
CA GLN A 127 25.52 1.62 -4.73
C GLN A 127 24.74 2.72 -5.42
N ILE A 128 23.77 2.38 -6.29
CA ILE A 128 22.85 3.35 -6.90
C ILE A 128 22.10 4.14 -5.83
N MET A 129 21.60 3.49 -4.79
CA MET A 129 20.90 4.18 -3.71
C MET A 129 21.83 5.15 -2.97
N LEU A 130 23.04 4.71 -2.59
CA LEU A 130 24.05 5.53 -1.92
C LEU A 130 24.44 6.75 -2.76
N ASP A 131 24.71 6.58 -4.05
CA ASP A 131 25.11 7.66 -4.97
C ASP A 131 24.00 8.71 -5.16
N ASN A 132 22.76 8.38 -4.82
CA ASN A 132 21.60 9.29 -4.93
C ASN A 132 21.14 9.86 -3.57
N GLY A 133 21.96 9.74 -2.52
CA GLY A 133 21.73 10.36 -1.22
C GLY A 133 20.79 9.57 -0.30
N TYR A 134 20.69 8.27 -0.49
CA TYR A 134 20.01 7.37 0.45
C TYR A 134 21.03 6.69 1.33
N VAL A 135 20.74 6.60 2.62
CA VAL A 135 21.58 5.88 3.58
C VAL A 135 20.91 4.57 3.98
N PRO A 136 21.67 3.48 4.15
CA PRO A 136 21.09 2.23 4.63
C PRO A 136 20.50 2.39 6.03
N ASP A 137 19.30 1.86 6.23
CA ASP A 137 18.67 1.76 7.55
C ASP A 137 18.79 0.31 8.06
N VAL A 138 18.28 -0.66 7.31
CA VAL A 138 18.47 -2.08 7.56
C VAL A 138 18.84 -2.75 6.24
N LEU A 139 19.93 -3.50 6.24
CA LEU A 139 20.31 -4.36 5.12
C LEU A 139 20.04 -5.79 5.53
N ASP A 140 19.07 -6.41 4.84
CA ASP A 140 18.74 -7.82 5.05
C ASP A 140 19.69 -8.72 4.23
N ASP A 141 19.71 -9.99 4.56
CA ASP A 141 20.58 -11.03 3.98
C ASP A 141 20.23 -11.42 2.52
N GLY A 142 19.52 -10.55 1.82
CA GLY A 142 19.35 -10.62 0.37
C GLY A 142 17.95 -10.60 -0.19
N GLN A 143 16.92 -10.29 0.60
CA GLN A 143 15.53 -10.22 0.12
C GLN A 143 14.98 -8.81 0.07
N VAL A 144 15.32 -7.99 1.08
CA VAL A 144 14.89 -6.59 1.19
C VAL A 144 16.03 -5.76 1.75
N ASP A 145 16.32 -4.65 1.12
CA ASP A 145 17.21 -3.63 1.66
C ASP A 145 16.39 -2.37 1.97
N ALA A 146 16.47 -1.89 3.21
CA ALA A 146 15.80 -0.67 3.63
C ALA A 146 16.75 0.51 3.64
N PHE A 147 16.27 1.63 3.14
CA PHE A 147 16.99 2.90 3.04
C PHE A 147 16.12 4.04 3.58
N LYS A 148 16.78 5.12 3.95
CA LYS A 148 16.15 6.41 4.26
C LYS A 148 16.92 7.53 3.57
N ARG A 149 16.30 8.69 3.44
CA ARG A 149 16.99 9.88 2.97
C ARG A 149 17.83 10.48 4.10
N ASP A 150 19.00 11.06 3.72
CA ASP A 150 19.92 11.71 4.67
C ASP A 150 19.52 13.17 4.99
N ASP A 151 18.40 13.68 4.47
CA ASP A 151 17.97 15.08 4.54
C ASP A 151 16.87 15.37 5.59
N ASN A 152 16.77 14.55 6.64
CA ASN A 152 15.75 14.63 7.70
C ASN A 152 14.29 14.51 7.23
N ASN A 153 14.05 14.03 5.99
CA ASN A 153 12.71 13.61 5.58
C ASN A 153 12.50 12.17 6.01
N ASP A 154 11.46 11.91 6.80
CA ASP A 154 11.07 10.56 7.27
C ASP A 154 10.52 9.70 6.11
N ILE A 155 11.26 9.59 5.00
CA ILE A 155 10.93 8.73 3.87
C ILE A 155 11.77 7.46 3.97
N TYR A 156 11.06 6.35 4.20
CA TYR A 156 11.63 5.02 4.20
C TYR A 156 11.34 4.33 2.88
N ILE A 157 12.35 3.64 2.34
CA ILE A 157 12.29 2.93 1.07
C ILE A 157 12.73 1.50 1.29
N GLU A 158 11.89 0.55 0.89
CA GLU A 158 12.24 -0.87 0.88
C GLU A 158 12.46 -1.33 -0.57
N ILE A 159 13.67 -1.77 -0.87
CA ILE A 159 14.01 -2.40 -2.16
C ILE A 159 13.85 -3.90 -2.01
N HIS A 160 12.89 -4.45 -2.72
CA HIS A 160 12.58 -5.87 -2.75
C HIS A 160 13.22 -6.52 -3.98
N TYR A 161 13.77 -7.71 -3.81
CA TYR A 161 14.35 -8.54 -4.88
C TYR A 161 13.47 -9.76 -5.18
N GLU A 162 12.54 -10.09 -4.28
CA GLU A 162 11.57 -11.17 -4.41
C GLU A 162 10.17 -10.68 -4.04
N PHE A 163 9.15 -11.19 -4.73
CA PHE A 163 7.75 -10.79 -4.50
C PHE A 163 7.23 -11.22 -3.15
N MET A 164 7.66 -12.39 -2.68
CA MET A 164 7.24 -12.93 -1.40
C MET A 164 8.43 -13.61 -0.72
N HIS A 165 8.51 -13.47 0.59
CA HIS A 165 9.56 -14.10 1.37
C HIS A 165 9.42 -15.63 1.36
N GLN A 166 10.50 -16.37 1.09
CA GLN A 166 10.50 -17.85 0.99
C GLN A 166 9.98 -18.55 2.26
N LYS A 167 10.11 -17.93 3.44
CA LYS A 167 9.54 -18.43 4.70
C LYS A 167 8.04 -18.19 4.85
N HIS A 168 7.38 -17.55 3.88
CA HIS A 168 5.94 -17.33 3.95
C HIS A 168 5.19 -18.68 3.81
N PRO A 169 4.17 -18.97 4.67
CA PRO A 169 3.44 -20.25 4.64
C PRO A 169 2.83 -20.59 3.26
N HIS A 170 2.45 -19.55 2.51
CA HIS A 170 1.87 -19.65 1.18
C HIS A 170 2.81 -19.11 0.10
N TYR A 171 4.13 -19.23 0.29
CA TYR A 171 5.11 -18.68 -0.66
C TYR A 171 4.85 -19.12 -2.10
N ASN A 172 4.65 -20.42 -2.31
CA ASN A 172 4.43 -20.97 -3.65
C ASN A 172 3.10 -20.54 -4.29
N ASP A 173 2.10 -20.16 -3.46
CA ASP A 173 0.79 -19.77 -3.93
C ASP A 173 0.77 -18.31 -4.44
N PHE A 174 1.63 -17.43 -3.85
CA PHE A 174 1.66 -16.00 -4.14
C PHE A 174 2.87 -15.55 -4.99
N ILE A 175 3.47 -16.46 -5.72
CA ILE A 175 4.52 -16.09 -6.68
C ILE A 175 3.88 -15.30 -7.83
N VAL A 176 4.40 -14.10 -8.04
CA VAL A 176 4.15 -13.28 -9.23
C VAL A 176 5.39 -13.34 -10.09
N ASP A 177 5.24 -13.69 -11.36
CA ASP A 177 6.35 -13.73 -12.30
C ASP A 177 6.43 -12.38 -13.04
N TRP A 178 7.65 -11.90 -13.27
CA TRP A 178 7.89 -10.71 -14.08
C TRP A 178 7.27 -10.80 -15.47
N SER A 179 7.15 -12.00 -16.05
CA SER A 179 6.51 -12.23 -17.35
C SER A 179 4.99 -11.96 -17.35
N SER A 180 4.34 -11.98 -16.17
CA SER A 180 2.92 -11.68 -16.01
C SER A 180 2.62 -10.20 -15.78
N LEU A 181 3.66 -9.38 -15.56
CA LEU A 181 3.51 -7.96 -15.29
C LEU A 181 3.19 -7.18 -16.56
N LEU A 182 2.47 -6.09 -16.38
CA LEU A 182 2.11 -5.19 -17.47
C LEU A 182 3.18 -4.10 -17.61
N PRO A 183 3.76 -3.90 -18.80
CA PRO A 183 4.61 -2.75 -19.05
C PRO A 183 3.78 -1.46 -18.97
N THR A 184 4.42 -0.37 -18.63
CA THR A 184 3.82 0.97 -18.69
C THR A 184 4.34 1.72 -19.93
N GLU A 185 3.98 3.00 -20.08
CA GLU A 185 4.53 3.88 -21.13
C GLU A 185 6.01 4.21 -20.89
N THR A 186 6.50 4.07 -19.66
CA THR A 186 7.91 4.25 -19.31
C THR A 186 8.64 2.92 -19.47
N ASP A 187 9.63 2.88 -20.33
CA ASP A 187 10.47 1.68 -20.54
C ASP A 187 11.15 1.25 -19.24
N GLY A 188 11.10 -0.04 -18.95
CA GLY A 188 11.62 -0.61 -17.70
C GLY A 188 10.71 -0.45 -16.48
N LEU A 189 9.57 0.26 -16.59
CA LEU A 189 8.59 0.40 -15.50
C LEU A 189 7.40 -0.56 -15.71
N TYR A 190 7.12 -1.37 -14.72
CA TYR A 190 6.06 -2.36 -14.72
C TYR A 190 5.01 -2.10 -13.65
N LYS A 191 3.82 -2.70 -13.82
CA LYS A 191 2.75 -2.75 -12.83
C LYS A 191 2.06 -4.11 -12.84
N MET A 192 1.39 -4.45 -11.76
CA MET A 192 0.51 -5.62 -11.70
C MET A 192 -0.81 -5.33 -12.42
N SER A 193 -1.45 -6.35 -12.97
CA SER A 193 -2.86 -6.30 -13.27
C SER A 193 -3.66 -6.09 -11.98
N LEU A 194 -4.89 -5.57 -12.05
CA LEU A 194 -5.73 -5.41 -10.85
C LEU A 194 -5.95 -6.75 -10.13
N SER A 195 -6.16 -7.82 -10.88
CA SER A 195 -6.31 -9.17 -10.33
C SER A 195 -5.06 -9.66 -9.61
N ASP A 196 -3.87 -9.44 -10.18
CA ASP A 196 -2.61 -9.83 -9.53
C ASP A 196 -2.31 -8.94 -8.33
N LEU A 197 -2.62 -7.64 -8.40
CA LEU A 197 -2.47 -6.73 -7.27
C LEU A 197 -3.37 -7.13 -6.10
N TYR A 198 -4.62 -7.51 -6.37
CA TYR A 198 -5.52 -8.03 -5.34
C TYR A 198 -4.96 -9.31 -4.72
N TYR A 199 -4.54 -10.27 -5.56
CA TYR A 199 -3.98 -11.54 -5.11
C TYR A 199 -2.74 -11.36 -4.26
N PHE A 200 -1.81 -10.51 -4.71
CA PHE A 200 -0.60 -10.13 -3.99
C PHE A 200 -0.93 -9.44 -2.64
N ASN A 201 -1.94 -8.56 -2.63
CA ASN A 201 -2.39 -7.90 -1.41
C ASN A 201 -2.94 -8.90 -0.38
N ILE A 202 -3.68 -9.94 -0.80
CA ILE A 202 -4.14 -11.03 0.08
C ILE A 202 -2.94 -11.78 0.69
N GLY A 203 -1.90 -12.08 -0.08
CA GLY A 203 -0.68 -12.69 0.42
C GLY A 203 -0.01 -11.84 1.50
N HIS A 204 0.15 -10.55 1.25
CA HIS A 204 0.67 -9.59 2.23
C HIS A 204 -0.22 -9.43 3.46
N PHE A 205 -1.54 -9.47 3.29
CA PHE A 205 -2.48 -9.45 4.39
C PHE A 205 -2.24 -10.65 5.32
N ILE A 206 -2.13 -11.85 4.78
CA ILE A 206 -1.85 -13.08 5.54
C ILE A 206 -0.50 -12.99 6.25
N LYS A 207 0.56 -12.56 5.54
CA LYS A 207 1.89 -12.33 6.14
C LYS A 207 1.80 -11.43 7.37
N ASN A 208 1.13 -10.28 7.25
CA ASN A 208 1.02 -9.30 8.33
C ASN A 208 0.19 -9.85 9.50
N MET A 209 -0.88 -10.61 9.23
CA MET A 209 -1.71 -11.22 10.27
C MET A 209 -0.90 -12.12 11.22
N PHE A 210 0.06 -12.88 10.67
CA PHE A 210 0.90 -13.79 11.46
C PHE A 210 2.15 -13.13 12.06
N SER A 211 2.56 -11.93 11.62
CA SER A 211 3.82 -11.30 12.05
C SER A 211 3.65 -10.06 12.89
N LYS A 212 2.96 -9.04 12.39
CA LYS A 212 2.90 -7.70 12.99
C LYS A 212 1.49 -7.30 13.45
N GLY A 213 0.49 -8.12 13.16
CA GLY A 213 -0.92 -7.77 13.31
C GLY A 213 -1.44 -6.94 12.12
N LEU A 214 -2.76 -6.73 12.09
CA LEU A 214 -3.43 -6.04 11.00
C LEU A 214 -3.99 -4.70 11.43
N GLY A 215 -3.71 -3.68 10.63
CA GLY A 215 -4.43 -2.41 10.70
C GLY A 215 -5.73 -2.47 9.90
N VAL A 216 -6.74 -1.70 10.30
CA VAL A 216 -8.01 -1.56 9.55
C VAL A 216 -7.76 -1.06 8.11
N LYS A 217 -6.69 -0.32 7.88
CA LYS A 217 -6.26 0.10 6.54
C LYS A 217 -6.16 -1.06 5.55
N ASN A 218 -5.65 -2.21 5.97
CA ASN A 218 -5.52 -3.38 5.11
C ASN A 218 -6.89 -3.95 4.70
N ILE A 219 -7.90 -3.86 5.57
CA ILE A 219 -9.28 -4.25 5.26
C ILE A 219 -9.88 -3.26 4.23
N VAL A 220 -9.58 -1.98 4.37
CA VAL A 220 -10.00 -0.95 3.41
C VAL A 220 -9.35 -1.19 2.03
N ASP A 221 -8.08 -1.58 1.97
CA ASP A 221 -7.40 -1.95 0.72
C ASP A 221 -8.13 -3.11 0.02
N VAL A 222 -8.56 -4.13 0.79
CA VAL A 222 -9.36 -5.24 0.25
C VAL A 222 -10.70 -4.75 -0.30
N TYR A 223 -11.42 -3.89 0.43
CA TYR A 223 -12.66 -3.29 -0.05
C TYR A 223 -12.45 -2.57 -1.39
N VAL A 224 -11.49 -1.67 -1.44
CA VAL A 224 -11.22 -0.84 -2.63
C VAL A 224 -10.89 -1.71 -3.83
N LEU A 225 -9.95 -2.62 -3.71
CA LEU A 225 -9.52 -3.45 -4.84
C LEU A 225 -10.60 -4.44 -5.27
N TRP A 226 -11.32 -5.08 -4.32
CA TRP A 226 -12.38 -6.05 -4.64
C TRP A 226 -13.52 -5.44 -5.44
N HIS A 227 -13.93 -4.20 -5.11
CA HIS A 227 -15.02 -3.52 -5.79
C HIS A 227 -14.63 -2.93 -7.15
N GLN A 228 -13.34 -2.86 -7.46
CA GLN A 228 -12.86 -2.52 -8.79
C GLN A 228 -12.82 -3.74 -9.74
N LEU A 229 -12.78 -4.97 -9.19
CA LEU A 229 -12.83 -6.18 -10.00
C LEU A 229 -14.22 -6.36 -10.61
N SER A 230 -14.28 -6.70 -11.88
CA SER A 230 -15.50 -7.15 -12.55
C SER A 230 -15.99 -8.46 -11.94
N LYS A 231 -17.27 -8.82 -12.16
CA LYS A 231 -17.83 -10.07 -11.64
C LYS A 231 -17.10 -11.31 -12.16
N ASP A 232 -16.62 -11.28 -13.40
CA ASP A 232 -15.83 -12.36 -13.99
C ASP A 232 -14.45 -12.48 -13.30
N GLU A 233 -13.79 -11.34 -13.04
CA GLU A 233 -12.52 -11.34 -12.31
C GLU A 233 -12.69 -11.77 -10.87
N GLN A 234 -13.77 -11.38 -10.18
CA GLN A 234 -14.08 -11.85 -8.83
C GLN A 234 -14.28 -13.38 -8.82
N PHE A 235 -14.97 -13.93 -9.82
CA PHE A 235 -15.16 -15.38 -9.95
C PHE A 235 -13.82 -16.11 -10.17
N LYS A 236 -13.00 -15.62 -11.10
CA LYS A 236 -11.66 -16.17 -11.34
C LYS A 236 -10.76 -16.06 -10.12
N MET A 237 -10.84 -14.95 -9.39
CA MET A 237 -10.09 -14.73 -8.15
C MET A 237 -10.48 -15.73 -7.07
N ASN A 238 -11.79 -15.96 -6.85
CA ASN A 238 -12.26 -16.96 -5.91
C ASN A 238 -11.75 -18.36 -6.28
N SER A 239 -11.74 -18.72 -7.57
CA SER A 239 -11.19 -19.98 -8.05
C SER A 239 -9.70 -20.11 -7.79
N ARG A 240 -8.93 -19.03 -8.02
CA ARG A 240 -7.49 -18.96 -7.73
C ARG A 240 -7.20 -19.12 -6.24
N LEU A 241 -7.97 -18.43 -5.39
CA LEU A 241 -7.83 -18.53 -3.93
C LEU A 241 -8.30 -19.87 -3.38
N LEU A 242 -9.26 -20.51 -4.04
CA LEU A 242 -9.69 -21.87 -3.68
C LEU A 242 -8.54 -22.88 -3.88
N SER A 243 -7.78 -22.77 -4.96
CA SER A 243 -6.60 -23.60 -5.21
C SER A 243 -5.53 -23.46 -4.12
N ALA A 244 -5.42 -22.26 -3.51
CA ALA A 244 -4.53 -21.97 -2.39
C ALA A 244 -5.15 -22.29 -1.01
N GLY A 245 -6.38 -22.82 -0.95
CA GLY A 245 -7.10 -23.07 0.31
C GLY A 245 -7.57 -21.82 1.04
N LEU A 246 -7.68 -20.67 0.35
CA LEU A 246 -7.93 -19.36 0.93
C LEU A 246 -9.28 -18.74 0.54
N ASN A 247 -10.14 -19.48 -0.15
CA ASN A 247 -11.41 -18.93 -0.61
C ASN A 247 -12.34 -18.50 0.54
N ASP A 248 -12.51 -19.33 1.57
CA ASP A 248 -13.37 -19.00 2.71
C ASP A 248 -12.83 -17.84 3.52
N PHE A 249 -11.50 -17.74 3.62
CA PHE A 249 -10.83 -16.59 4.20
C PHE A 249 -11.16 -15.31 3.42
N ASN A 250 -11.02 -15.34 2.09
CA ASN A 250 -11.34 -14.21 1.22
C ASN A 250 -12.80 -13.78 1.34
N ILE A 251 -13.74 -14.72 1.28
CA ILE A 251 -15.18 -14.45 1.43
C ILE A 251 -15.47 -13.76 2.77
N SER A 252 -14.86 -14.24 3.85
CA SER A 252 -15.02 -13.66 5.18
C SER A 252 -14.44 -12.26 5.26
N LEU A 253 -13.26 -12.06 4.67
CA LEU A 253 -12.56 -10.76 4.64
C LEU A 253 -13.34 -9.71 3.85
N VAL A 254 -13.87 -10.07 2.67
CA VAL A 254 -14.72 -9.19 1.86
C VAL A 254 -15.99 -8.82 2.63
N LYS A 255 -16.66 -9.78 3.31
CA LYS A 255 -17.84 -9.48 4.15
C LYS A 255 -17.51 -8.48 5.27
N ILE A 256 -16.35 -8.61 5.92
CA ILE A 256 -15.90 -7.66 6.95
C ILE A 256 -15.64 -6.29 6.34
N ALA A 257 -15.04 -6.25 5.17
CA ALA A 257 -14.73 -5.01 4.46
C ALA A 257 -16.01 -4.26 4.00
N ASP A 258 -17.11 -4.98 3.78
CA ASP A 258 -18.43 -4.44 3.38
C ASP A 258 -19.24 -3.86 4.55
N ILE A 259 -18.83 -4.02 5.80
CA ILE A 259 -19.49 -3.42 6.98
C ILE A 259 -19.11 -1.93 7.07
#